data_a12f8a0d4d92d4e96137353ce252191e
#
_entry.id   a12f8a0d4d92d4e96137353ce252191e
#
_cell.length_a   1.000
_cell.length_b   1.000
_cell.length_c   1.000
_cell.angle_alpha   90.00
_cell.angle_beta   90.00
_cell.angle_gamma   90.00
#
_symmetry.space_group_name_H-M   'P 1'
#
loop_
_entity.id
_entity.type
_entity.pdbx_description
1 polymer ?
#
loop_
_entity_poly.entity_id
_entity_poly.type
_entity_poly.pdbx_seq_one_letter_code
_entity_poly.pdbx_strand_id
1 'polypeptide(L)'
;TEATIEYLVMQIKSGADVIKIFDSWAGALNADMVRRYSLDPINTIVSKVKRLYPEIPFIVFPRSINTTYRDFCEIKHFDVLAVDQFLDRKWIAEKLQPKKIIQGNLDPLFLTQKSDILLKELRNVTEDFKDHPYVFNLGHGITPDAKVENVSLVVDYIKGLKF
;
A
#
# COMPACT_ATOMS: atom_id res chain seq x y z
N THR A 1 17.83 -10.26 2.61
CA THR A 1 16.66 -11.10 2.97
C THR A 1 16.76 -11.60 4.41
N GLU A 2 17.85 -12.29 4.84
CA GLU A 2 17.96 -12.85 6.19
C GLU A 2 17.94 -11.74 7.26
N ALA A 3 18.77 -10.70 7.15
CA ALA A 3 18.78 -9.58 8.08
C ALA A 3 17.40 -8.89 8.18
N THR A 4 16.66 -8.79 7.07
CA THR A 4 15.30 -8.25 7.08
C THR A 4 14.33 -9.13 7.88
N ILE A 5 14.44 -10.46 7.73
CA ILE A 5 13.63 -11.41 8.48
C ILE A 5 13.88 -11.26 9.99
N GLU A 6 15.15 -11.24 10.40
CA GLU A 6 15.54 -11.04 11.80
C GLU A 6 15.01 -9.72 12.36
N TYR A 7 15.13 -8.63 11.58
CA TYR A 7 14.63 -7.31 11.95
C TYR A 7 13.11 -7.29 12.13
N LEU A 8 12.35 -7.90 11.20
CA LEU A 8 10.89 -7.98 11.30
C LEU A 8 10.43 -8.85 12.49
N VAL A 9 11.12 -9.96 12.74
CA VAL A 9 10.87 -10.79 13.94
C VAL A 9 11.11 -10.00 15.21
N MET A 10 12.15 -9.17 15.25
CA MET A 10 12.42 -8.29 16.39
C MET A 10 11.29 -7.27 16.60
N GLN A 11 10.79 -6.65 15.52
CA GLN A 11 9.65 -5.71 15.58
C GLN A 11 8.38 -6.38 16.13
N ILE A 12 8.05 -7.59 15.65
CA ILE A 12 6.89 -8.36 16.13
C ILE A 12 7.05 -8.67 17.62
N LYS A 13 8.21 -9.16 18.05
CA LYS A 13 8.49 -9.43 19.47
C LYS A 13 8.41 -8.17 20.34
N SER A 14 8.64 -7.00 19.77
CA SER A 14 8.53 -5.71 20.44
C SER A 14 7.10 -5.13 20.42
N GLY A 15 6.11 -5.86 19.89
CA GLY A 15 4.69 -5.50 19.93
C GLY A 15 4.15 -4.85 18.66
N ALA A 16 4.78 -5.06 17.49
CA ALA A 16 4.18 -4.63 16.24
C ALA A 16 2.96 -5.49 15.88
N ASP A 17 1.81 -4.87 15.67
CA ASP A 17 0.55 -5.53 15.29
C ASP A 17 0.45 -5.82 13.79
N VAL A 18 1.15 -5.04 12.96
CA VAL A 18 1.16 -5.13 11.49
C VAL A 18 2.56 -4.87 10.98
N ILE A 19 3.01 -5.63 10.00
CA ILE A 19 4.28 -5.39 9.32
C ILE A 19 4.03 -4.77 7.94
N LYS A 20 4.78 -3.72 7.60
CA LYS A 20 4.77 -3.15 6.26
C LYS A 20 6.18 -3.15 5.66
N ILE A 21 6.30 -3.77 4.48
CA ILE A 21 7.56 -3.79 3.71
C ILE A 21 7.47 -2.71 2.64
N PHE A 22 8.41 -1.77 2.69
CA PHE A 22 8.56 -0.70 1.71
C PHE A 22 9.71 -1.02 0.76
N ASP A 23 9.42 -1.21 -0.52
CA ASP A 23 10.41 -1.22 -1.59
C ASP A 23 10.23 0.04 -2.45
N SER A 24 10.74 1.15 -1.92
CA SER A 24 10.57 2.49 -2.51
C SER A 24 11.28 2.67 -3.85
N TRP A 25 12.25 1.81 -4.16
CA TRP A 25 13.09 1.89 -5.36
C TRP A 25 12.79 0.81 -6.40
N ALA A 26 11.81 -0.05 -6.16
CA ALA A 26 11.42 -1.10 -7.10
C ALA A 26 11.17 -0.59 -8.53
N GLY A 27 10.55 0.60 -8.65
CA GLY A 27 10.25 1.23 -9.94
C GLY A 27 11.46 1.72 -10.74
N ALA A 28 12.67 1.71 -10.18
CA ALA A 28 13.90 1.95 -10.92
C ALA A 28 14.35 0.73 -11.77
N LEU A 29 13.71 -0.43 -11.57
CA LEU A 29 14.02 -1.69 -12.21
C LEU A 29 13.04 -1.98 -13.37
N ASN A 30 13.50 -2.70 -14.39
CA ASN A 30 12.59 -3.27 -15.37
C ASN A 30 11.79 -4.45 -14.76
N ALA A 31 10.74 -4.92 -15.43
CA ALA A 31 9.82 -5.92 -14.90
C ALA A 31 10.51 -7.23 -14.45
N ASP A 32 11.49 -7.74 -15.21
CA ASP A 32 12.19 -8.97 -14.86
C ASP A 32 13.10 -8.79 -13.64
N MET A 33 13.71 -7.62 -13.51
CA MET A 33 14.51 -7.28 -12.33
C MET A 33 13.62 -7.03 -11.11
N VAL A 34 12.44 -6.44 -11.28
CA VAL A 34 11.44 -6.33 -10.19
C VAL A 34 11.07 -7.71 -9.67
N ARG A 35 10.79 -8.68 -10.55
CA ARG A 35 10.50 -10.06 -10.12
C ARG A 35 11.65 -10.66 -9.31
N ARG A 36 12.86 -10.54 -9.84
CA ARG A 36 14.06 -11.16 -9.24
C ARG A 36 14.52 -10.47 -7.95
N TYR A 37 14.49 -9.14 -7.88
CA TYR A 37 15.13 -8.38 -6.80
C TYR A 37 14.15 -7.74 -5.82
N SER A 38 12.86 -7.72 -6.13
CA SER A 38 11.79 -7.23 -5.26
C SER A 38 10.82 -8.35 -4.89
N LEU A 39 10.13 -8.93 -5.87
CA LEU A 39 9.08 -9.94 -5.64
C LEU A 39 9.60 -11.20 -4.95
N ASP A 40 10.64 -11.85 -5.48
CA ASP A 40 11.19 -13.09 -4.93
C ASP A 40 11.74 -12.91 -3.50
N PRO A 41 12.54 -11.88 -3.20
CA PRO A 41 12.97 -11.58 -1.84
C PRO A 41 11.79 -11.30 -0.88
N ILE A 42 10.81 -10.49 -1.30
CA ILE A 42 9.63 -10.19 -0.49
C ILE A 42 8.83 -11.45 -0.20
N ASN A 43 8.59 -12.29 -1.21
CA ASN A 43 7.90 -13.57 -1.03
C ASN A 43 8.64 -14.48 -0.02
N THR A 44 9.96 -14.53 -0.11
CA THR A 44 10.81 -15.29 0.84
C THR A 44 10.69 -14.74 2.25
N ILE A 45 10.80 -13.42 2.43
CA ILE A 45 10.68 -12.74 3.73
C ILE A 45 9.32 -13.04 4.36
N VAL A 46 8.25 -12.73 3.63
CA VAL A 46 6.88 -12.89 4.15
C VAL A 46 6.60 -14.36 4.49
N SER A 47 6.96 -15.30 3.61
CA SER A 47 6.76 -16.73 3.85
C SER A 47 7.47 -17.22 5.10
N LYS A 48 8.72 -16.81 5.33
CA LYS A 48 9.50 -17.21 6.52
C LYS A 48 8.92 -16.59 7.79
N VAL A 49 8.56 -15.30 7.78
CA VAL A 49 8.00 -14.65 8.97
C VAL A 49 6.60 -15.19 9.29
N LYS A 50 5.73 -15.39 8.28
CA LYS A 50 4.39 -15.98 8.47
C LYS A 50 4.42 -17.41 9.02
N ARG A 51 5.46 -18.19 8.78
CA ARG A 51 5.63 -19.51 9.42
C ARG A 51 5.84 -19.41 10.94
N LEU A 52 6.47 -18.34 11.40
CA LEU A 52 6.72 -18.09 12.83
C LEU A 52 5.57 -17.33 13.49
N TYR A 53 4.93 -16.43 12.75
CA TYR A 53 3.87 -15.53 13.22
C TYR A 53 2.73 -15.48 12.19
N PRO A 54 1.90 -16.55 12.09
CA PRO A 54 0.87 -16.67 11.06
C PRO A 54 -0.20 -15.58 11.13
N GLU A 55 -0.50 -15.06 12.33
CA GLU A 55 -1.56 -14.08 12.57
C GLU A 55 -1.15 -12.64 12.24
N ILE A 56 0.15 -12.34 12.13
CA ILE A 56 0.60 -10.96 11.86
C ILE A 56 0.28 -10.56 10.42
N PRO A 57 -0.56 -9.52 10.18
CA PRO A 57 -0.85 -9.04 8.84
C PRO A 57 0.39 -8.41 8.18
N PHE A 58 0.52 -8.64 6.88
CA PHE A 58 1.58 -8.04 6.07
C PHE A 58 1.02 -7.10 5.01
N ILE A 59 1.58 -5.89 4.94
CA ILE A 59 1.39 -4.93 3.87
C ILE A 59 2.67 -4.89 3.03
N VAL A 60 2.56 -4.98 1.71
CA VAL A 60 3.70 -4.90 0.80
C VAL A 60 3.53 -3.69 -0.12
N PHE A 61 4.56 -2.86 -0.23
CA PHE A 61 4.56 -1.66 -1.06
C PHE A 61 5.76 -1.63 -2.03
N PRO A 62 5.66 -2.30 -3.19
CA PRO A 62 6.65 -2.20 -4.27
C PRO A 62 6.31 -0.99 -5.15
N ARG A 63 6.89 0.17 -4.85
CA ARG A 63 6.51 1.45 -5.46
C ARG A 63 6.89 1.53 -6.94
N SER A 64 5.98 2.12 -7.76
CA SER A 64 6.21 2.52 -9.17
C SER A 64 6.54 1.38 -10.14
N ILE A 65 6.02 0.17 -9.88
CA ILE A 65 6.27 -1.02 -10.70
C ILE A 65 5.23 -1.24 -11.81
N ASN A 66 4.33 -0.28 -12.03
CA ASN A 66 3.32 -0.30 -13.08
C ASN A 66 2.49 -1.61 -13.07
N THR A 67 2.24 -2.19 -14.25
CA THR A 67 1.45 -3.43 -14.37
C THR A 67 2.06 -4.65 -13.69
N THR A 68 3.34 -4.61 -13.28
CA THR A 68 4.00 -5.69 -12.52
C THR A 68 3.37 -5.89 -11.13
N TYR A 69 2.58 -4.94 -10.63
CA TYR A 69 1.74 -5.15 -9.42
C TYR A 69 0.88 -6.42 -9.50
N ARG A 70 0.47 -6.85 -10.69
CA ARG A 70 -0.30 -8.10 -10.87
C ARG A 70 0.46 -9.33 -10.39
N ASP A 71 1.79 -9.36 -10.57
CA ASP A 71 2.62 -10.49 -10.18
C ASP A 71 2.66 -10.60 -8.64
N PHE A 72 2.63 -9.46 -7.93
CA PHE A 72 2.53 -9.44 -6.47
C PHE A 72 1.20 -9.99 -5.95
N CYS A 73 0.11 -9.86 -6.70
CA CYS A 73 -1.18 -10.46 -6.31
C CYS A 73 -1.14 -11.98 -6.25
N GLU A 74 -0.22 -12.63 -6.95
CA GLU A 74 -0.08 -14.09 -6.94
C GLU A 74 0.66 -14.63 -5.69
N ILE A 75 1.33 -13.76 -4.93
CA ILE A 75 1.96 -14.16 -3.65
C ILE A 75 0.87 -14.39 -2.60
N LYS A 76 0.80 -15.60 -2.05
CA LYS A 76 -0.29 -16.01 -1.14
C LYS A 76 -0.14 -15.50 0.30
N HIS A 77 1.08 -15.18 0.72
CA HIS A 77 1.42 -15.05 2.13
C HIS A 77 1.32 -13.64 2.72
N PHE A 78 1.02 -12.61 1.94
CA PHE A 78 0.72 -11.29 2.47
C PHE A 78 -0.74 -10.88 2.23
N ASP A 79 -1.23 -9.96 3.03
CA ASP A 79 -2.65 -9.65 3.12
C ASP A 79 -3.03 -8.42 2.28
N VAL A 80 -2.21 -7.37 2.32
CA VAL A 80 -2.49 -6.05 1.74
C VAL A 80 -1.42 -5.63 0.75
N LEU A 81 -1.82 -5.24 -0.46
CA LEU A 81 -0.95 -4.65 -1.46
C LEU A 81 -1.14 -3.12 -1.46
N ALA A 82 -0.10 -2.41 -1.06
CA ALA A 82 -0.10 -0.95 -1.16
C ALA A 82 0.30 -0.52 -2.58
N VAL A 83 -0.40 0.46 -3.10
CA VAL A 83 -0.26 0.96 -4.48
C VAL A 83 -0.03 2.47 -4.47
N ASP A 84 0.77 2.95 -5.43
CA ASP A 84 1.08 4.36 -5.59
C ASP A 84 0.04 5.11 -6.45
N GLN A 85 0.17 6.44 -6.47
CA GLN A 85 -0.73 7.35 -7.19
C GLN A 85 -0.62 7.30 -8.72
N PHE A 86 0.38 6.59 -9.28
CA PHE A 86 0.62 6.58 -10.72
C PHE A 86 -0.22 5.53 -11.46
N LEU A 87 -0.86 4.61 -10.72
CA LEU A 87 -1.76 3.62 -11.30
C LEU A 87 -3.18 4.17 -11.42
N ASP A 88 -3.83 3.84 -12.52
CA ASP A 88 -5.26 4.08 -12.69
C ASP A 88 -6.09 3.27 -11.71
N ARG A 89 -7.00 3.93 -10.96
CA ARG A 89 -7.81 3.30 -9.90
C ARG A 89 -8.78 2.26 -10.43
N LYS A 90 -9.37 2.48 -11.61
CA LYS A 90 -10.27 1.49 -12.22
C LYS A 90 -9.53 0.23 -12.55
N TRP A 91 -8.31 0.37 -13.09
CA TRP A 91 -7.46 -0.78 -13.34
C TRP A 91 -7.08 -1.52 -12.05
N ILE A 92 -6.77 -0.81 -10.96
CA ILE A 92 -6.50 -1.40 -9.65
C ILE A 92 -7.73 -2.17 -9.15
N ALA A 93 -8.91 -1.53 -9.16
CA ALA A 93 -10.16 -2.13 -8.71
C ALA A 93 -10.52 -3.39 -9.50
N GLU A 94 -10.32 -3.39 -10.81
CA GLU A 94 -10.63 -4.53 -11.66
C GLU A 94 -9.59 -5.67 -11.60
N LYS A 95 -8.31 -5.35 -11.49
CA LYS A 95 -7.23 -6.34 -11.70
C LYS A 95 -6.51 -6.78 -10.42
N LEU A 96 -6.48 -5.93 -9.40
CA LEU A 96 -5.75 -6.18 -8.16
C LEU A 96 -6.69 -6.44 -6.98
N GLN A 97 -7.70 -5.60 -6.78
CA GLN A 97 -8.59 -5.63 -5.62
C GLN A 97 -9.39 -6.96 -5.46
N PRO A 98 -9.80 -7.67 -6.51
CA PRO A 98 -10.42 -8.99 -6.36
C PRO A 98 -9.49 -10.07 -5.80
N LYS A 99 -8.16 -9.82 -5.80
CA LYS A 99 -7.15 -10.78 -5.35
C LYS A 99 -6.48 -10.39 -4.03
N LYS A 100 -6.43 -9.09 -3.72
CA LYS A 100 -5.75 -8.53 -2.55
C LYS A 100 -6.50 -7.34 -1.98
N ILE A 101 -6.46 -7.20 -0.67
CA ILE A 101 -6.83 -5.94 -0.04
C ILE A 101 -5.88 -4.85 -0.56
N ILE A 102 -6.44 -3.73 -1.03
CA ILE A 102 -5.65 -2.62 -1.56
C ILE A 102 -5.48 -1.54 -0.49
N GLN A 103 -4.25 -1.00 -0.39
CA GLN A 103 -3.98 0.21 0.38
C GLN A 103 -3.44 1.30 -0.55
N GLY A 104 -3.97 2.51 -0.45
CA GLY A 104 -3.57 3.68 -1.26
C GLY A 104 -4.81 4.31 -1.87
N ASN A 105 -4.76 5.11 -2.91
CA ASN A 105 -3.58 5.67 -3.59
C ASN A 105 -3.80 7.17 -3.83
N LEU A 106 -4.37 7.87 -2.82
CA LEU A 106 -4.56 9.32 -2.96
C LEU A 106 -3.20 9.98 -3.29
N ASP A 107 -3.16 10.77 -4.36
CA ASP A 107 -1.96 11.54 -4.67
C ASP A 107 -1.69 12.56 -3.54
N PRO A 108 -0.50 12.54 -2.92
CA PRO A 108 -0.12 13.48 -1.85
C PRO A 108 -0.27 14.95 -2.25
N LEU A 109 -0.16 15.29 -3.53
CA LEU A 109 -0.31 16.64 -4.04
C LEU A 109 -1.72 17.22 -3.79
N PHE A 110 -2.75 16.39 -3.58
CA PHE A 110 -4.06 16.90 -3.18
C PHE A 110 -4.06 17.56 -1.81
N LEU A 111 -3.09 17.23 -0.94
CA LEU A 111 -2.94 17.88 0.37
C LEU A 111 -2.47 19.35 0.27
N THR A 112 -1.99 19.78 -0.90
CA THR A 112 -1.61 21.18 -1.16
C THR A 112 -2.74 22.00 -1.75
N GLN A 113 -3.83 21.34 -2.20
CA GLN A 113 -4.95 21.94 -2.92
C GLN A 113 -5.94 22.68 -2.00
N LYS A 114 -6.98 23.28 -2.59
CA LYS A 114 -8.13 23.79 -1.87
C LYS A 114 -8.96 22.62 -1.31
N SER A 115 -9.61 22.85 -0.19
CA SER A 115 -10.36 21.80 0.54
C SER A 115 -11.50 21.19 -0.28
N ASP A 116 -12.16 21.95 -1.14
CA ASP A 116 -13.23 21.45 -2.02
C ASP A 116 -12.71 20.48 -3.09
N ILE A 117 -11.52 20.78 -3.65
CA ILE A 117 -10.83 19.90 -4.62
C ILE A 117 -10.42 18.59 -3.91
N LEU A 118 -9.82 18.70 -2.72
CA LEU A 118 -9.42 17.54 -1.92
C LEU A 118 -10.63 16.66 -1.55
N LEU A 119 -11.72 17.26 -1.07
CA LEU A 119 -12.95 16.53 -0.71
C LEU A 119 -13.55 15.79 -1.92
N LYS A 120 -13.54 16.43 -3.10
CA LYS A 120 -13.98 15.76 -4.33
C LYS A 120 -13.14 14.53 -4.62
N GLU A 121 -11.82 14.65 -4.49
CA GLU A 121 -10.93 13.53 -4.77
C GLU A 121 -11.02 12.42 -3.72
N LEU A 122 -11.21 12.75 -2.44
CA LEU A 122 -11.48 11.76 -1.39
C LEU A 122 -12.72 10.92 -1.72
N ARG A 123 -13.81 11.57 -2.19
CA ARG A 123 -15.02 10.85 -2.64
C ARG A 123 -14.72 9.93 -3.82
N ASN A 124 -13.96 10.39 -4.81
CA ASN A 124 -13.60 9.59 -5.95
C ASN A 124 -12.81 8.33 -5.53
N VAL A 125 -11.76 8.50 -4.70
CA VAL A 125 -10.93 7.39 -4.23
C VAL A 125 -11.76 6.37 -3.45
N THR A 126 -12.62 6.82 -2.53
CA THR A 126 -13.43 5.92 -1.70
C THR A 126 -14.53 5.23 -2.51
N GLU A 127 -15.08 5.89 -3.53
CA GLU A 127 -16.05 5.29 -4.44
C GLU A 127 -15.42 4.26 -5.38
N ASP A 128 -14.22 4.56 -5.91
CA ASP A 128 -13.52 3.64 -6.83
C ASP A 128 -13.16 2.30 -6.16
N PHE A 129 -12.98 2.27 -4.83
CA PHE A 129 -12.55 1.07 -4.08
C PHE A 129 -13.64 0.47 -3.17
N LYS A 130 -14.88 0.91 -3.24
CA LYS A 130 -15.95 0.52 -2.30
C LYS A 130 -16.37 -0.95 -2.37
N ASP A 131 -16.19 -1.61 -3.51
CA ASP A 131 -16.76 -2.95 -3.77
C ASP A 131 -15.97 -4.10 -3.11
N HIS A 132 -14.77 -3.83 -2.60
CA HIS A 132 -13.91 -4.80 -1.93
C HIS A 132 -13.19 -4.18 -0.72
N PRO A 133 -12.64 -4.99 0.20
CA PRO A 133 -11.88 -4.49 1.33
C PRO A 133 -10.76 -3.54 0.90
N TYR A 134 -10.70 -2.38 1.57
CA TYR A 134 -9.81 -1.30 1.23
C TYR A 134 -9.24 -0.62 2.48
N VAL A 135 -7.98 -0.24 2.43
CA VAL A 135 -7.29 0.54 3.45
C VAL A 135 -6.90 1.89 2.87
N PHE A 136 -7.55 2.96 3.30
CA PHE A 136 -7.21 4.29 2.81
C PHE A 136 -5.76 4.66 3.16
N ASN A 137 -5.04 5.21 2.19
CA ASN A 137 -3.73 5.83 2.37
C ASN A 137 -3.41 6.76 1.21
N LEU A 138 -2.36 7.56 1.37
CA LEU A 138 -1.70 8.26 0.27
C LEU A 138 -0.94 7.26 -0.60
N GLY A 139 -0.76 7.58 -1.87
CA GLY A 139 0.05 6.78 -2.80
C GLY A 139 1.56 6.91 -2.58
N HIS A 140 2.00 7.86 -1.76
CA HIS A 140 3.37 8.07 -1.31
C HIS A 140 3.42 8.87 -0.02
N GLY A 141 4.62 9.14 0.50
CA GLY A 141 4.81 10.00 1.67
C GLY A 141 4.26 11.42 1.44
N ILE A 142 3.82 12.03 2.53
CA ILE A 142 3.34 13.42 2.54
C ILE A 142 4.45 14.37 2.12
N THR A 143 4.10 15.39 1.32
CA THR A 143 5.06 16.42 0.87
C THR A 143 5.22 17.52 1.93
N PRO A 144 6.38 18.21 2.00
CA PRO A 144 6.61 19.24 3.00
C PRO A 144 5.67 20.46 2.92
N ASP A 145 5.09 20.69 1.75
CA ASP A 145 4.15 21.78 1.44
C ASP A 145 2.67 21.38 1.68
N ALA A 146 2.42 20.18 2.17
CA ALA A 146 1.07 19.75 2.53
C ALA A 146 0.51 20.61 3.66
N LYS A 147 -0.76 21.02 3.52
CA LYS A 147 -1.46 21.84 4.52
C LYS A 147 -1.93 20.94 5.67
N VAL A 148 -1.61 21.31 6.90
CA VAL A 148 -2.01 20.56 8.12
C VAL A 148 -3.53 20.43 8.18
N GLU A 149 -4.27 21.48 7.80
CA GLU A 149 -5.73 21.50 7.78
C GLU A 149 -6.29 20.45 6.80
N ASN A 150 -5.62 20.24 5.66
CA ASN A 150 -6.00 19.23 4.69
C ASN A 150 -5.74 17.81 5.20
N VAL A 151 -4.68 17.61 6.00
CA VAL A 151 -4.45 16.32 6.65
C VAL A 151 -5.56 16.01 7.65
N SER A 152 -5.93 17.00 8.47
CA SER A 152 -7.07 16.88 9.41
C SER A 152 -8.36 16.57 8.68
N LEU A 153 -8.63 17.29 7.58
CA LEU A 153 -9.81 17.09 6.74
C LEU A 153 -9.89 15.64 6.18
N VAL A 154 -8.76 15.09 5.73
CA VAL A 154 -8.69 13.69 5.27
C VAL A 154 -9.05 12.73 6.39
N VAL A 155 -8.44 12.90 7.57
CA VAL A 155 -8.69 12.04 8.74
C VAL A 155 -10.17 12.09 9.15
N ASP A 156 -10.74 13.29 9.23
CA ASP A 156 -12.14 13.47 9.62
C ASP A 156 -13.10 12.87 8.58
N TYR A 157 -12.82 13.07 7.30
CA TYR A 157 -13.60 12.47 6.21
C TYR A 157 -13.60 10.94 6.31
N ILE A 158 -12.43 10.31 6.43
CA ILE A 158 -12.31 8.84 6.46
C ILE A 158 -12.98 8.26 7.72
N LYS A 159 -12.79 8.89 8.90
CA LYS A 159 -13.47 8.48 10.15
C LYS A 159 -14.97 8.65 10.10
N GLY A 160 -15.48 9.58 9.31
CA GLY A 160 -16.92 9.82 9.13
C GLY A 160 -17.62 8.84 8.18
N LEU A 161 -16.87 8.04 7.42
CA LEU A 161 -17.45 7.02 6.54
C LEU A 161 -18.09 5.92 7.38
N LYS A 162 -19.34 5.60 7.06
CA LYS A 162 -20.04 4.42 7.61
C LYS A 162 -19.93 3.31 6.58
N PHE A 163 -19.31 2.24 6.93
CA PHE A 163 -19.19 1.02 6.13
C PHE A 163 -20.29 0.02 6.53
#